data_9aa5f751f7303e460b735fb484f777b8
#
_entry.id   9aa5f751f7303e460b735fb484f777b8
#
_cell.length_a   1.000
_cell.length_b   1.000
_cell.length_c   1.000
_cell.angle_alpha   90.00
_cell.angle_beta   90.00
_cell.angle_gamma   90.00
#
_symmetry.space_group_name_H-M   'P 1'
#
loop_
_entity.id
_entity.type
_entity.pdbx_description
1 polymer ?
#
loop_
_entity_poly.entity_id
_entity_poly.type
_entity_poly.pdbx_seq_one_letter_code
_entity_poly.pdbx_strand_id
1 'polypeptide(L)'
;LVDFCMEIVQIYPRGNIEYADQFVLSVLFDKEELLSMGMQEGQTELSDLYIEEDEFNKLYKLWKDPDYLDDFFENNKEFFEDDYWNDITKARFISDVTSSAPFIFREIRTLFDEGKLDEIFEPLGREDKAREPFMSIRVKSKFGRINRRVAFRIYAIKIEDGCYVITGGAIKVVEEMHMAPNTTIELNKLNYAYAEIG
;
A
#
# COMPACT_ATOMS: atom_id res chain seq x y z
N LEU A 1 1.02 -30.81 7.12
CA LEU A 1 1.11 -29.47 7.74
C LEU A 1 1.96 -28.64 6.78
N VAL A 2 1.33 -27.79 5.99
CA VAL A 2 2.02 -26.74 5.26
C VAL A 2 2.22 -25.65 6.30
N ASP A 3 3.46 -25.42 6.70
CA ASP A 3 3.79 -24.25 7.50
C ASP A 3 3.63 -23.03 6.59
N PHE A 4 2.47 -22.40 6.65
CA PHE A 4 2.27 -21.06 6.10
C PHE A 4 3.10 -20.11 6.95
N CYS A 5 4.10 -19.53 6.38
CA CYS A 5 4.99 -18.62 7.10
C CYS A 5 5.16 -17.38 6.25
N MET A 6 4.39 -16.34 6.58
CA MET A 6 4.60 -15.00 6.08
C MET A 6 6.08 -14.64 6.20
N GLU A 7 6.69 -14.18 5.12
CA GLU A 7 8.09 -13.76 5.13
C GLU A 7 8.22 -12.25 5.30
N ILE A 8 9.17 -11.81 6.13
CA ILE A 8 9.49 -10.40 6.31
C ILE A 8 10.76 -10.08 5.53
N VAL A 9 10.65 -9.14 4.61
CA VAL A 9 11.72 -8.68 3.74
C VAL A 9 12.18 -7.29 4.16
N GLN A 10 13.50 -7.09 4.26
CA GLN A 10 14.05 -5.79 4.58
C GLN A 10 14.15 -4.92 3.32
N ILE A 11 13.55 -3.73 3.38
CA ILE A 11 13.57 -2.73 2.31
C ILE A 11 14.66 -1.69 2.57
N TYR A 12 14.69 -1.15 3.78
CA TYR A 12 15.71 -0.18 4.22
C TYR A 12 16.14 -0.49 5.66
N PRO A 13 17.42 -0.26 6.00
CA PRO A 13 18.54 0.08 5.10
C PRO A 13 18.89 -1.05 4.13
N ARG A 14 19.51 -0.71 3.02
CA ARG A 14 20.08 -1.71 2.10
C ARG A 14 21.48 -2.06 2.59
N GLY A 15 21.67 -3.29 3.06
CA GLY A 15 22.96 -3.78 3.55
C GLY A 15 22.98 -4.11 5.03
N ASN A 16 24.12 -3.99 5.70
CA ASN A 16 24.29 -4.41 7.09
C ASN A 16 23.52 -3.49 8.06
N ILE A 17 22.68 -4.08 8.89
CA ILE A 17 21.74 -3.42 9.82
C ILE A 17 22.35 -3.10 11.19
N GLU A 18 23.59 -3.47 11.44
CA GLU A 18 24.18 -3.50 12.78
C GLU A 18 24.17 -2.15 13.53
N TYR A 19 23.88 -1.04 12.82
CA TYR A 19 23.88 0.33 13.36
C TYR A 19 22.73 1.21 12.82
N ALA A 20 21.67 0.63 12.30
CA ALA A 20 20.54 1.41 11.80
C ALA A 20 19.53 1.69 12.91
N ASP A 21 19.22 2.95 13.16
CA ASP A 21 18.21 3.38 14.12
C ASP A 21 16.79 3.33 13.54
N GLN A 22 16.66 3.06 12.23
CA GLN A 22 15.36 3.00 11.54
C GLN A 22 15.32 1.85 10.54
N PHE A 23 14.12 1.27 10.36
CA PHE A 23 13.89 0.14 9.47
C PHE A 23 12.59 0.31 8.71
N VAL A 24 12.63 0.04 7.42
CA VAL A 24 11.44 -0.24 6.61
C VAL A 24 11.52 -1.68 6.17
N LEU A 25 10.57 -2.45 6.65
CA LEU A 25 10.38 -3.86 6.32
C LEU A 25 9.11 -3.98 5.47
N SER A 26 8.96 -5.07 4.77
CA SER A 26 7.78 -5.40 3.99
C SER A 26 7.42 -6.86 4.15
N VAL A 27 6.16 -7.21 3.95
CA VAL A 27 5.68 -8.59 4.02
C VAL A 27 5.64 -9.18 2.63
N LEU A 28 6.07 -10.42 2.52
CA LEU A 28 5.78 -11.28 1.39
C LEU A 28 4.74 -12.30 1.82
N PHE A 29 3.56 -12.24 1.20
CA PHE A 29 2.49 -13.21 1.39
C PHE A 29 2.51 -14.25 0.28
N ASP A 30 2.30 -15.50 0.62
CA ASP A 30 2.08 -16.53 -0.39
C ASP A 30 0.64 -16.44 -0.97
N LYS A 31 0.40 -17.22 -2.03
CA LYS A 31 -0.88 -17.22 -2.71
C LYS A 31 -2.03 -17.68 -1.82
N GLU A 32 -1.81 -18.69 -1.00
CA GLU A 32 -2.84 -19.28 -0.15
C GLU A 32 -3.22 -18.33 0.99
N GLU A 33 -2.25 -17.61 1.54
CA GLU A 33 -2.47 -16.54 2.51
C GLU A 33 -3.34 -15.43 1.90
N LEU A 34 -2.99 -14.93 0.70
CA LEU A 34 -3.76 -13.89 0.02
C LEU A 34 -5.19 -14.31 -0.30
N LEU A 35 -5.40 -15.55 -0.75
CA LEU A 35 -6.73 -16.12 -0.96
C LEU A 35 -7.52 -16.22 0.36
N SER A 36 -6.88 -16.61 1.46
CA SER A 36 -7.53 -16.66 2.78
C SER A 36 -7.97 -15.30 3.29
N MET A 37 -7.27 -14.25 2.90
CA MET A 37 -7.60 -12.85 3.24
C MET A 37 -8.67 -12.23 2.34
N GLY A 38 -9.18 -12.97 1.35
CA GLY A 38 -10.28 -12.56 0.49
C GLY A 38 -9.91 -12.15 -0.93
N MET A 39 -8.67 -12.31 -1.35
CA MET A 39 -8.32 -12.20 -2.78
C MET A 39 -8.98 -13.32 -3.57
N GLN A 40 -9.30 -13.04 -4.83
CA GLN A 40 -9.96 -13.99 -5.71
C GLN A 40 -9.00 -14.48 -6.80
N GLU A 41 -9.13 -15.75 -7.16
CA GLU A 41 -8.40 -16.31 -8.31
C GLU A 41 -8.60 -15.44 -9.56
N GLY A 42 -7.51 -15.22 -10.27
CA GLY A 42 -7.49 -14.38 -11.48
C GLY A 42 -7.23 -12.90 -11.25
N GLN A 43 -7.14 -12.46 -10.00
CA GLN A 43 -6.67 -11.09 -9.74
C GLN A 43 -5.19 -10.95 -10.13
N THR A 44 -4.83 -9.80 -10.69
CA THR A 44 -3.49 -9.51 -11.21
C THR A 44 -2.41 -9.68 -10.14
N GLU A 45 -2.71 -9.31 -8.90
CA GLU A 45 -1.82 -9.41 -7.73
C GLU A 45 -1.42 -10.87 -7.39
N LEU A 46 -2.22 -11.86 -7.83
CA LEU A 46 -1.95 -13.29 -7.66
C LEU A 46 -1.22 -13.92 -8.85
N SER A 47 -0.89 -13.15 -9.88
CA SER A 47 -0.16 -13.67 -11.04
C SER A 47 1.30 -13.95 -10.69
N ASP A 48 1.94 -14.82 -11.48
CA ASP A 48 3.35 -15.19 -11.33
C ASP A 48 4.30 -13.98 -11.37
N LEU A 49 3.84 -12.87 -11.96
CA LEU A 49 4.60 -11.61 -12.01
C LEU A 49 4.72 -10.90 -10.67
N TYR A 50 3.74 -11.08 -9.78
CA TYR A 50 3.62 -10.33 -8.54
C TYR A 50 3.63 -11.19 -7.28
N ILE A 51 3.35 -12.48 -7.38
CA ILE A 51 3.17 -13.36 -6.21
C ILE A 51 4.45 -13.55 -5.40
N GLU A 52 5.63 -13.47 -6.04
CA GLU A 52 6.93 -13.58 -5.40
C GLU A 52 7.50 -12.24 -4.93
N GLU A 53 6.72 -11.15 -5.05
CA GLU A 53 7.14 -9.83 -4.62
C GLU A 53 6.61 -9.52 -3.22
N ASP A 54 7.45 -8.92 -2.39
CA ASP A 54 6.97 -8.30 -1.15
C ASP A 54 6.01 -7.13 -1.44
N GLU A 55 5.16 -6.80 -0.47
CA GLU A 55 4.08 -5.82 -0.68
C GLU A 55 4.59 -4.43 -1.09
N PHE A 56 5.75 -3.98 -0.60
CA PHE A 56 6.30 -2.68 -0.99
C PHE A 56 6.71 -2.65 -2.47
N ASN A 57 7.45 -3.65 -2.93
CA ASN A 57 7.88 -3.75 -4.33
C ASN A 57 6.70 -4.08 -5.25
N LYS A 58 5.76 -4.91 -4.81
CA LYS A 58 4.51 -5.19 -5.52
C LYS A 58 3.73 -3.91 -5.81
N LEU A 59 3.47 -3.08 -4.80
CA LEU A 59 2.78 -1.80 -4.98
C LEU A 59 3.49 -0.87 -5.97
N TYR A 60 4.82 -0.78 -5.88
CA TYR A 60 5.60 0.03 -6.81
C TYR A 60 5.42 -0.41 -8.27
N LYS A 61 5.41 -1.74 -8.51
CA LYS A 61 5.20 -2.30 -9.85
C LYS A 61 3.77 -2.10 -10.32
N LEU A 62 2.77 -2.47 -9.52
CA LEU A 62 1.34 -2.38 -9.85
C LEU A 62 0.91 -0.93 -10.18
N TRP A 63 1.35 0.05 -9.38
CA TRP A 63 0.96 1.45 -9.61
C TRP A 63 1.68 2.10 -10.79
N LYS A 64 2.60 1.39 -11.42
CA LYS A 64 3.27 1.78 -12.66
C LYS A 64 2.85 0.94 -13.87
N ASP A 65 2.07 -0.10 -13.64
CA ASP A 65 1.59 -1.00 -14.69
C ASP A 65 0.28 -0.46 -15.29
N PRO A 66 0.30 0.00 -16.57
CA PRO A 66 -0.90 0.52 -17.20
C PRO A 66 -2.01 -0.52 -17.38
N ASP A 67 -1.66 -1.80 -17.57
CA ASP A 67 -2.62 -2.89 -17.76
C ASP A 67 -3.36 -3.17 -16.43
N TYR A 68 -2.62 -3.24 -15.31
CA TYR A 68 -3.23 -3.30 -13.98
C TYR A 68 -4.16 -2.12 -13.71
N LEU A 69 -3.74 -0.90 -14.04
CA LEU A 69 -4.52 0.30 -13.80
C LEU A 69 -5.75 0.40 -14.72
N ASP A 70 -5.69 -0.16 -15.92
CA ASP A 70 -6.84 -0.30 -16.81
C ASP A 70 -7.91 -1.21 -16.18
N ASP A 71 -7.51 -2.40 -15.75
CA ASP A 71 -8.37 -3.35 -15.05
C ASP A 71 -8.92 -2.77 -13.75
N PHE A 72 -8.07 -2.09 -12.98
CA PHE A 72 -8.47 -1.41 -11.74
C PHE A 72 -9.57 -0.37 -12.01
N PHE A 73 -9.42 0.45 -13.05
CA PHE A 73 -10.42 1.45 -13.40
C PHE A 73 -11.75 0.81 -13.80
N GLU A 74 -11.73 -0.21 -14.65
CA GLU A 74 -12.95 -0.90 -15.09
C GLU A 74 -13.66 -1.60 -13.92
N ASN A 75 -12.92 -2.26 -13.05
CA ASN A 75 -13.46 -2.97 -11.88
C ASN A 75 -14.04 -2.02 -10.80
N ASN A 76 -13.65 -0.75 -10.82
CA ASN A 76 -14.08 0.27 -9.88
C ASN A 76 -14.88 1.40 -10.55
N LYS A 77 -15.38 1.19 -11.77
CA LYS A 77 -15.99 2.21 -12.61
C LYS A 77 -17.12 2.97 -11.92
N GLU A 78 -17.94 2.28 -11.15
CA GLU A 78 -19.04 2.87 -10.39
C GLU A 78 -18.61 3.98 -9.42
N PHE A 79 -17.40 3.88 -8.86
CA PHE A 79 -16.86 4.89 -7.97
C PHE A 79 -16.31 6.12 -8.70
N PHE A 80 -15.95 5.96 -9.99
CA PHE A 80 -15.48 7.07 -10.82
C PHE A 80 -16.62 7.89 -11.45
N GLU A 81 -17.85 7.42 -11.36
CA GLU A 81 -19.05 8.14 -11.79
C GLU A 81 -19.52 9.18 -10.77
N ASP A 82 -18.94 9.22 -9.55
CA ASP A 82 -19.24 10.20 -8.53
C ASP A 82 -18.72 11.60 -8.90
N ASP A 83 -19.46 12.64 -8.48
CA ASP A 83 -19.10 14.05 -8.65
C ASP A 83 -17.69 14.40 -8.15
N TYR A 84 -17.16 13.64 -7.19
CA TYR A 84 -15.80 13.78 -6.71
C TYR A 84 -14.75 13.61 -7.82
N TRP A 85 -15.00 12.71 -8.77
CA TRP A 85 -14.07 12.42 -9.87
C TRP A 85 -14.28 13.32 -11.09
N ASN A 86 -15.43 14.07 -11.18
CA ASN A 86 -15.79 15.00 -12.27
C ASN A 86 -15.40 14.44 -13.65
N ASP A 87 -16.00 13.33 -14.02
CA ASP A 87 -15.83 12.69 -15.32
C ASP A 87 -14.37 12.39 -15.69
N ILE A 88 -13.56 11.93 -14.74
CA ILE A 88 -12.19 11.51 -15.02
C ILE A 88 -12.18 10.42 -16.08
N THR A 89 -11.41 10.61 -17.14
CA THR A 89 -11.23 9.57 -18.14
C THR A 89 -10.22 8.52 -17.65
N LYS A 90 -10.40 7.26 -18.09
CA LYS A 90 -9.47 6.17 -17.79
C LYS A 90 -8.01 6.54 -18.14
N ALA A 91 -7.78 7.09 -19.32
CA ALA A 91 -6.45 7.52 -19.73
C ALA A 91 -5.85 8.57 -18.78
N ARG A 92 -6.67 9.49 -18.27
CA ARG A 92 -6.24 10.49 -17.31
C ARG A 92 -5.91 9.86 -15.95
N PHE A 93 -6.76 8.95 -15.47
CA PHE A 93 -6.52 8.20 -14.24
C PHE A 93 -5.17 7.45 -14.30
N ILE A 94 -4.95 6.65 -15.34
CA ILE A 94 -3.71 5.90 -15.53
C ILE A 94 -2.50 6.84 -15.56
N SER A 95 -2.57 7.94 -16.31
CA SER A 95 -1.49 8.93 -16.37
C SER A 95 -1.20 9.57 -15.02
N ASP A 96 -2.23 9.92 -14.26
CA ASP A 96 -2.09 10.57 -12.95
C ASP A 96 -1.50 9.59 -11.91
N VAL A 97 -1.89 8.31 -11.93
CA VAL A 97 -1.35 7.28 -11.05
C VAL A 97 0.11 6.99 -11.38
N THR A 98 0.41 6.65 -12.63
CA THR A 98 1.78 6.26 -13.05
C THR A 98 2.80 7.37 -12.86
N SER A 99 2.40 8.63 -13.01
CA SER A 99 3.28 9.78 -12.78
C SER A 99 3.45 10.12 -11.31
N SER A 100 2.44 9.85 -10.47
CA SER A 100 2.45 10.22 -9.05
C SER A 100 3.05 9.14 -8.14
N ALA A 101 2.87 7.86 -8.45
CA ALA A 101 3.34 6.76 -7.63
C ALA A 101 4.83 6.81 -7.27
N PRO A 102 5.76 7.08 -8.21
CA PRO A 102 7.19 7.11 -7.90
C PRO A 102 7.58 8.14 -6.83
N PHE A 103 6.79 9.20 -6.65
CA PHE A 103 7.08 10.22 -5.63
C PHE A 103 6.88 9.70 -4.21
N ILE A 104 5.88 8.84 -3.99
CA ILE A 104 5.61 8.23 -2.68
C ILE A 104 6.80 7.39 -2.23
N PHE A 105 7.28 6.53 -3.10
CA PHE A 105 8.40 5.63 -2.80
C PHE A 105 9.71 6.40 -2.59
N ARG A 106 9.88 7.51 -3.32
CA ARG A 106 11.01 8.41 -3.12
C ARG A 106 10.91 9.15 -1.79
N GLU A 107 9.73 9.60 -1.41
CA GLU A 107 9.49 10.29 -0.13
C GLU A 107 9.81 9.38 1.05
N ILE A 108 9.33 8.13 1.04
CA ILE A 108 9.69 7.14 2.05
C ILE A 108 11.20 6.99 2.15
N ARG A 109 11.89 6.88 1.03
CA ARG A 109 13.34 6.76 0.99
C ARG A 109 14.03 8.00 1.54
N THR A 110 13.57 9.20 1.14
CA THR A 110 14.15 10.47 1.60
C THR A 110 14.01 10.62 3.12
N LEU A 111 12.83 10.36 3.65
CA LEU A 111 12.58 10.46 5.09
C LEU A 111 13.29 9.37 5.89
N PHE A 112 13.48 8.18 5.31
CA PHE A 112 14.37 7.18 5.89
C PHE A 112 15.81 7.69 5.99
N ASP A 113 16.37 8.22 4.89
CA ASP A 113 17.76 8.73 4.85
C ASP A 113 17.96 9.94 5.78
N GLU A 114 16.88 10.70 6.08
CA GLU A 114 16.88 11.85 7.01
C GLU A 114 16.60 11.45 8.47
N GLY A 115 16.30 10.21 8.76
CA GLY A 115 15.92 9.78 10.12
C GLY A 115 14.54 10.25 10.57
N LYS A 116 13.59 10.43 9.64
CA LYS A 116 12.29 11.07 9.87
C LYS A 116 11.08 10.19 9.47
N LEU A 117 11.22 8.88 9.52
CA LEU A 117 10.12 7.98 9.15
C LEU A 117 8.85 8.23 9.98
N ASP A 118 8.99 8.57 11.26
CA ASP A 118 7.84 8.85 12.13
C ASP A 118 7.04 10.09 11.70
N GLU A 119 7.60 10.96 10.82
CA GLU A 119 6.89 12.13 10.30
C GLU A 119 5.90 11.78 9.17
N ILE A 120 6.07 10.64 8.48
CA ILE A 120 5.23 10.25 7.34
C ILE A 120 4.15 9.24 7.73
N PHE A 121 4.40 8.41 8.73
CA PHE A 121 3.44 7.42 9.19
C PHE A 121 2.49 8.01 10.22
N GLU A 122 1.18 7.94 9.96
CA GLU A 122 0.13 8.39 10.85
C GLU A 122 -0.69 7.19 11.33
N PRO A 123 -1.19 7.18 12.59
CA PRO A 123 -2.09 6.15 13.07
C PRO A 123 -3.29 5.94 12.15
N LEU A 124 -3.65 4.68 11.92
CA LEU A 124 -4.77 4.33 11.08
C LEU A 124 -6.09 4.62 11.82
N GLY A 125 -6.93 5.44 11.23
CA GLY A 125 -8.23 5.81 11.76
C GLY A 125 -8.40 7.32 11.88
N ARG A 126 -9.54 7.74 12.46
CA ARG A 126 -9.77 9.12 12.89
C ARG A 126 -9.17 9.28 14.30
N GLU A 127 -8.90 10.52 14.72
CA GLU A 127 -8.27 10.82 16.02
C GLU A 127 -8.95 10.10 17.21
N ASP A 128 -10.29 9.97 17.18
CA ASP A 128 -11.10 9.28 18.19
C ASP A 128 -11.11 7.75 18.08
N LYS A 129 -10.62 7.20 16.95
CA LYS A 129 -10.57 5.76 16.63
C LYS A 129 -9.21 5.32 16.14
N ALA A 130 -8.19 6.15 16.33
CA ALA A 130 -6.82 5.79 15.99
C ALA A 130 -6.39 4.53 16.74
N ARG A 131 -5.80 3.57 16.04
CA ARG A 131 -5.34 2.30 16.61
C ARG A 131 -3.86 2.14 16.32
N GLU A 132 -3.03 2.39 17.30
CA GLU A 132 -1.68 1.85 17.29
C GLU A 132 -1.75 0.33 17.55
N PRO A 133 -0.91 -0.49 16.90
CA PRO A 133 0.25 -0.12 16.07
C PRO A 133 -0.05 0.07 14.58
N PHE A 134 -1.30 0.11 14.16
CA PHE A 134 -1.66 0.23 12.75
C PHE A 134 -1.45 1.66 12.24
N MET A 135 -0.61 1.78 11.22
CA MET A 135 -0.20 3.06 10.65
C MET A 135 -0.52 3.13 9.17
N SER A 136 -0.64 4.32 8.65
CA SER A 136 -0.73 4.55 7.21
C SER A 136 0.03 5.78 6.76
N ILE A 137 0.60 5.71 5.58
CA ILE A 137 1.06 6.88 4.85
C ILE A 137 -0.11 7.41 4.03
N ARG A 138 -0.46 8.66 4.27
CA ARG A 138 -1.50 9.38 3.53
C ARG A 138 -0.85 10.41 2.62
N VAL A 139 -0.53 10.02 1.40
CA VAL A 139 -0.02 10.97 0.42
C VAL A 139 -1.18 11.46 -0.43
N LYS A 140 -1.57 12.72 -0.21
CA LYS A 140 -2.29 13.47 -1.23
C LYS A 140 -1.25 13.92 -2.23
N SER A 141 -1.45 13.67 -3.54
CA SER A 141 -0.51 14.11 -4.56
C SER A 141 -0.34 15.64 -4.47
N LYS A 142 0.72 16.06 -3.79
CA LYS A 142 1.06 17.49 -3.63
C LYS A 142 1.83 18.03 -4.83
N PHE A 143 2.23 17.16 -5.74
CA PHE A 143 3.17 17.49 -6.80
C PHE A 143 2.46 17.92 -8.07
N GLY A 144 2.48 19.23 -8.29
CA GLY A 144 2.11 19.86 -9.53
C GLY A 144 0.61 20.09 -9.70
N ARG A 145 0.27 20.72 -10.80
CA ARG A 145 -1.11 21.03 -11.23
C ARG A 145 -1.91 19.80 -11.69
N ILE A 146 -1.41 18.62 -11.37
CA ILE A 146 -2.00 17.34 -11.71
C ILE A 146 -3.09 17.04 -10.68
N ASN A 147 -4.20 16.57 -11.16
CA ASN A 147 -5.47 16.40 -10.50
C ASN A 147 -5.32 15.85 -9.06
N ARG A 148 -5.74 16.62 -8.06
CA ARG A 148 -5.60 16.37 -6.61
C ARG A 148 -6.41 15.17 -6.09
N ARG A 149 -6.93 14.31 -6.97
CA ARG A 149 -7.96 13.34 -6.65
C ARG A 149 -7.44 11.94 -6.38
N VAL A 150 -6.31 11.56 -6.99
CA VAL A 150 -5.72 10.25 -6.71
C VAL A 150 -5.08 10.29 -5.32
N ALA A 151 -5.64 9.53 -4.40
CA ALA A 151 -5.10 9.38 -3.06
C ALA A 151 -4.54 7.96 -2.91
N PHE A 152 -3.24 7.87 -2.65
CA PHE A 152 -2.60 6.61 -2.32
C PHE A 152 -2.63 6.38 -0.81
N ARG A 153 -2.67 5.11 -0.41
CA ARG A 153 -2.48 4.65 0.95
C ARG A 153 -1.44 3.54 0.95
N ILE A 154 -0.46 3.64 1.82
CA ILE A 154 0.43 2.53 2.17
C ILE A 154 0.15 2.21 3.63
N TYR A 155 -0.10 0.94 3.92
CA TYR A 155 -0.42 0.45 5.24
C TYR A 155 0.79 -0.22 5.86
N ALA A 156 0.99 0.01 7.15
CA ALA A 156 2.11 -0.55 7.88
C ALA A 156 1.75 -0.84 9.34
N ILE A 157 2.52 -1.71 9.97
CA ILE A 157 2.54 -1.95 11.41
C ILE A 157 3.79 -1.24 11.97
N LYS A 158 3.59 -0.43 12.99
CA LYS A 158 4.69 0.14 13.77
C LYS A 158 5.12 -0.89 14.80
N ILE A 159 6.37 -1.32 14.74
CA ILE A 159 6.97 -2.23 15.72
C ILE A 159 7.54 -1.42 16.89
N GLU A 160 8.30 -0.39 16.56
CA GLU A 160 8.89 0.57 17.49
C GLU A 160 9.16 1.88 16.76
N ASP A 161 9.65 2.91 17.44
CA ASP A 161 9.97 4.19 16.81
C ASP A 161 11.02 3.99 15.71
N GLY A 162 10.70 4.48 14.52
CA GLY A 162 11.53 4.33 13.34
C GLY A 162 11.45 2.94 12.67
N CYS A 163 10.70 1.96 13.20
CA CYS A 163 10.58 0.63 12.62
C CYS A 163 9.17 0.31 12.14
N TYR A 164 9.01 0.13 10.83
CA TYR A 164 7.72 -0.07 10.17
C TYR A 164 7.75 -1.28 9.25
N VAL A 165 6.70 -2.11 9.33
CA VAL A 165 6.46 -3.26 8.46
C VAL A 165 5.31 -2.92 7.51
N ILE A 166 5.62 -2.74 6.22
CA ILE A 166 4.62 -2.46 5.18
C ILE A 166 3.88 -3.75 4.86
N THR A 167 2.55 -3.70 4.95
CA THR A 167 1.67 -4.85 4.73
C THR A 167 0.84 -4.74 3.45
N GLY A 168 0.88 -3.61 2.77
CA GLY A 168 0.15 -3.40 1.53
C GLY A 168 -0.17 -1.94 1.27
N GLY A 169 -1.08 -1.70 0.35
CA GLY A 169 -1.53 -0.35 0.02
C GLY A 169 -2.67 -0.35 -0.99
N ALA A 170 -3.31 0.80 -1.14
CA ALA A 170 -4.45 0.94 -2.05
C ALA A 170 -4.47 2.31 -2.75
N ILE A 171 -5.00 2.32 -3.96
CA ILE A 171 -5.49 3.55 -4.60
C ILE A 171 -6.89 3.80 -4.04
N LYS A 172 -7.05 4.91 -3.33
CA LYS A 172 -8.31 5.24 -2.67
C LYS A 172 -9.26 5.90 -3.66
N VAL A 173 -10.33 5.21 -4.02
CA VAL A 173 -11.40 5.71 -4.89
C VAL A 173 -12.66 6.14 -4.14
N VAL A 174 -12.74 5.86 -2.83
CA VAL A 174 -13.87 6.16 -1.94
C VAL A 174 -13.39 6.81 -0.65
N GLU A 175 -14.27 7.51 0.07
CA GLU A 175 -13.89 8.19 1.31
C GLU A 175 -13.60 7.20 2.47
N GLU A 176 -14.37 6.13 2.60
CA GLU A 176 -14.26 5.18 3.71
C GLU A 176 -13.74 3.80 3.25
N MET A 177 -12.81 3.22 4.01
CA MET A 177 -12.13 1.97 3.66
C MET A 177 -13.06 0.77 3.50
N HIS A 178 -14.13 0.69 4.27
CA HIS A 178 -15.06 -0.43 4.23
C HIS A 178 -16.04 -0.38 3.03
N MET A 179 -16.00 0.69 2.25
CA MET A 179 -16.88 0.87 1.09
C MET A 179 -16.33 0.26 -0.20
N ALA A 180 -15.07 -0.13 -0.24
CA ALA A 180 -14.46 -0.75 -1.42
C ALA A 180 -13.79 -2.10 -1.07
N PRO A 181 -13.99 -3.16 -1.89
CA PRO A 181 -13.43 -4.50 -1.62
C PRO A 181 -11.92 -4.53 -1.48
N ASN A 182 -11.20 -3.75 -2.30
CA ASN A 182 -9.74 -3.68 -2.25
C ASN A 182 -9.20 -3.19 -0.90
N THR A 183 -9.89 -2.23 -0.26
CA THR A 183 -9.46 -1.70 1.04
C THR A 183 -9.80 -2.66 2.19
N THR A 184 -10.80 -3.51 2.04
CA THR A 184 -11.09 -4.59 2.99
C THR A 184 -10.00 -5.64 2.99
N ILE A 185 -9.49 -6.03 1.81
CA ILE A 185 -8.37 -6.97 1.68
C ILE A 185 -7.12 -6.39 2.37
N GLU A 186 -6.83 -5.11 2.17
CA GLU A 186 -5.69 -4.47 2.82
C GLU A 186 -5.80 -4.46 4.35
N LEU A 187 -7.00 -4.27 4.89
CA LEU A 187 -7.22 -4.38 6.33
C LEU A 187 -7.02 -5.83 6.82
N ASN A 188 -7.42 -6.83 6.04
CA ASN A 188 -7.21 -8.24 6.37
C ASN A 188 -5.70 -8.58 6.37
N LYS A 189 -4.93 -8.11 5.37
CA LYS A 189 -3.47 -8.25 5.34
C LYS A 189 -2.82 -7.66 6.60
N LEU A 190 -3.25 -6.47 6.99
CA LEU A 190 -2.73 -5.77 8.16
C LEU A 190 -3.00 -6.54 9.46
N ASN A 191 -4.22 -7.06 9.64
CA ASN A 191 -4.59 -7.86 10.79
C ASN A 191 -3.85 -9.21 10.82
N TYR A 192 -3.72 -9.87 9.66
CA TYR A 192 -2.99 -11.13 9.54
C TYR A 192 -1.51 -10.94 9.91
N ALA A 193 -0.85 -9.99 9.27
CA ALA A 193 0.55 -9.70 9.56
C ALA A 193 0.78 -9.33 11.03
N TYR A 194 -0.13 -8.57 11.65
CA TYR A 194 -0.04 -8.22 13.06
C TYR A 194 -0.13 -9.44 13.97
N ALA A 195 -1.00 -10.40 13.65
CA ALA A 195 -1.14 -11.62 14.42
C ALA A 195 0.09 -12.53 14.31
N GLU A 196 0.77 -12.53 13.16
CA GLU A 196 1.97 -13.34 12.93
C GLU A 196 3.24 -12.72 13.56
N ILE A 197 3.31 -11.39 13.63
CA ILE A 197 4.46 -10.66 14.22
C ILE A 197 4.40 -10.65 15.75
N GLY A 198 3.21 -10.63 16.31
CA GLY A 198 2.96 -10.42 17.73
C GLY A 198 2.84 -11.59 18.59
#